data_be9eddf8b26283a31664a6fb1069848c
#
_entry.id   be9eddf8b26283a31664a6fb1069848c
#
_cell.length_a   1.000
_cell.length_b   1.000
_cell.length_c   1.000
_cell.angle_alpha   90.00
_cell.angle_beta   90.00
_cell.angle_gamma   90.00
#
_symmetry.space_group_name_H-M   'P 1'
#
loop_
_entity.id
_entity.type
_entity.pdbx_description
1 polymer ?
#
loop_
_entity_poly.entity_id
_entity_poly.type
_entity_poly.pdbx_seq_one_letter_code
_entity_poly.pdbx_strand_id
1 'polypeptide(L)'
;MEEGYYPTYEKTHIIFGIDDNMAVLEYEEGIISMRLFFSIDEDAYDLFLEASNETMFRTFMVKPVLLDDMDTIMFSFEVPCSTVRELRKMLRLGVEHLGKALDIHRMEMKKLILAEEMATATLPATDDSSSMAGRGNKAKMLS
;
A
#
# COMPACT_ATOMS: atom_id res chain seq x y z
N MET A 1 28.94 5.52 7.58
CA MET A 1 29.08 4.97 7.56
C MET A 1 29.19 4.26 7.50
N GLU A 2 28.90 4.24 7.34
CA GLU A 2 29.02 3.46 7.31
C GLU A 2 29.42 2.62 7.33
N GLU A 3 29.79 2.40 7.28
CA GLU A 3 30.32 1.67 7.34
C GLU A 3 30.53 0.74 7.93
N GLY A 4 30.75 0.87 8.36
CA GLY A 4 31.11 -0.28 9.00
C GLY A 4 30.25 -1.31 9.15
N TYR A 5 29.38 -1.27 9.03
CA TYR A 5 28.63 -2.28 9.33
C TYR A 5 28.41 -3.19 8.36
N TYR A 6 28.66 -3.00 7.39
CA TYR A 6 28.18 -3.79 6.50
C TYR A 6 28.85 -5.03 6.26
N PRO A 7 30.05 -5.26 6.44
CA PRO A 7 30.67 -6.50 6.01
C PRO A 7 30.21 -7.69 6.80
N THR A 8 29.78 -7.48 7.99
CA THR A 8 29.34 -8.60 8.79
C THR A 8 27.85 -8.77 8.79
N TYR A 9 27.16 -7.91 8.10
CA TYR A 9 25.73 -7.93 8.13
C TYR A 9 25.16 -8.49 6.88
N GLU A 10 24.36 -9.50 7.02
CA GLU A 10 23.57 -10.01 5.93
C GLU A 10 22.34 -9.15 5.76
N LYS A 11 21.97 -8.43 6.78
CA LYS A 11 20.78 -7.63 6.80
C LYS A 11 21.02 -6.30 7.50
N THR A 12 20.66 -5.24 6.85
CA THR A 12 20.75 -3.90 7.41
C THR A 12 19.43 -3.21 7.19
N HIS A 13 18.94 -2.51 8.20
CA HIS A 13 17.70 -1.78 8.01
C HIS A 13 17.75 -0.44 8.71
N ILE A 14 17.00 0.51 8.15
CA ILE A 14 16.87 1.86 8.67
C ILE A 14 15.38 2.17 8.75
N ILE A 15 14.96 2.67 9.89
CA ILE A 15 13.57 3.04 10.10
C ILE A 15 13.52 4.56 10.23
N PHE A 16 12.63 5.20 9.49
CA PHE A 16 12.51 6.65 9.55
C PHE A 16 11.06 7.07 9.33
N GLY A 17 10.75 8.30 9.70
CA GLY A 17 9.41 8.82 9.57
C GLY A 17 9.28 9.73 8.36
N ILE A 18 8.13 9.65 7.71
CA ILE A 18 7.77 10.57 6.64
C ILE A 18 6.33 10.96 6.89
N ASP A 19 6.11 12.25 7.23
CA ASP A 19 4.77 12.79 7.46
C ASP A 19 3.94 11.89 8.38
N ASP A 20 4.51 11.59 9.53
CA ASP A 20 3.87 10.77 10.58
C ASP A 20 3.67 9.31 10.21
N ASN A 21 4.23 8.88 9.11
CA ASN A 21 4.18 7.47 8.72
C ASN A 21 5.54 6.85 8.84
N MET A 22 5.57 5.55 9.03
CA MET A 22 6.82 4.83 9.20
C MET A 22 7.32 4.29 7.86
N ALA A 23 8.58 4.52 7.60
CA ALA A 23 9.23 3.97 6.42
C ALA A 23 10.39 3.11 6.87
N VAL A 24 10.58 1.98 6.20
CA VAL A 24 11.66 1.06 6.50
C VAL A 24 12.44 0.80 5.22
N LEU A 25 13.75 1.01 5.30
CA LEU A 25 14.65 0.69 4.22
C LEU A 25 15.49 -0.50 4.69
N GLU A 26 15.52 -1.54 3.90
CA GLU A 26 16.20 -2.76 4.29
C GLU A 26 17.04 -3.30 3.15
N TYR A 27 18.21 -3.80 3.48
CA TYR A 27 19.08 -4.45 2.50
C TYR A 27 19.42 -5.83 3.04
N GLU A 28 19.14 -6.86 2.27
CA GLU A 28 19.39 -8.21 2.66
C GLU A 28 19.71 -9.05 1.44
N GLU A 29 20.86 -9.70 1.45
CA GLU A 29 21.27 -10.64 0.42
C GLU A 29 21.12 -10.10 -1.01
N GLY A 30 21.57 -8.86 -1.19
CA GLY A 30 21.56 -8.27 -2.53
C GLY A 30 20.23 -7.73 -2.98
N ILE A 31 19.26 -7.64 -2.09
CA ILE A 31 17.94 -7.08 -2.39
C ILE A 31 17.70 -5.89 -1.51
N ILE A 32 17.30 -4.79 -2.11
CA ILE A 32 16.91 -3.61 -1.35
C ILE A 32 15.40 -3.52 -1.33
N SER A 33 14.86 -3.23 -0.15
CA SER A 33 13.42 -3.11 0.06
C SER A 33 13.12 -1.78 0.68
N MET A 34 12.09 -1.12 0.18
CA MET A 34 11.57 0.09 0.79
C MET A 34 10.11 -0.15 1.10
N ARG A 35 9.73 0.06 2.35
CA ARG A 35 8.35 -0.19 2.78
C ARG A 35 7.79 0.99 3.50
N LEU A 36 6.58 1.36 3.15
CA LEU A 36 5.85 2.42 3.82
C LEU A 36 4.64 1.81 4.51
N PHE A 37 4.39 2.25 5.73
CA PHE A 37 3.29 1.71 6.52
C PHE A 37 2.33 2.84 6.87
N PHE A 38 1.05 2.58 6.71
CA PHE A 38 0.01 3.54 7.03
C PHE A 38 -1.07 2.85 7.84
N SER A 39 -1.62 3.58 8.80
CA SER A 39 -2.77 3.09 9.55
C SER A 39 -4.02 3.27 8.70
N ILE A 40 -4.91 2.30 8.76
CA ILE A 40 -6.18 2.39 8.07
C ILE A 40 -7.29 2.11 9.07
N ASP A 41 -8.48 2.58 8.73
CA ASP A 41 -9.66 2.30 9.52
C ASP A 41 -10.14 0.89 9.20
N GLU A 42 -10.30 0.08 10.22
CA GLU A 42 -10.75 -1.29 10.07
C GLU A 42 -12.08 -1.38 9.33
N ASP A 43 -12.94 -0.39 9.56
CA ASP A 43 -14.23 -0.34 8.88
C ASP A 43 -14.11 -0.11 7.39
N ALA A 44 -12.98 0.41 6.94
CA ALA A 44 -12.73 0.65 5.52
C ALA A 44 -11.86 -0.42 4.89
N TYR A 45 -11.64 -1.54 5.59
CA TYR A 45 -10.74 -2.59 5.12
C TYR A 45 -11.07 -3.06 3.70
N ASP A 46 -12.35 -3.29 3.43
CA ASP A 46 -12.75 -3.79 2.10
C ASP A 46 -12.46 -2.78 1.00
N LEU A 47 -12.63 -1.50 1.28
CA LEU A 47 -12.32 -0.46 0.32
C LEU A 47 -10.82 -0.41 0.05
N PHE A 48 -10.01 -0.53 1.09
CA PHE A 48 -8.57 -0.55 0.94
C PHE A 48 -8.11 -1.78 0.17
N LEU A 49 -8.75 -2.92 0.41
CA LEU A 49 -8.42 -4.14 -0.30
C LEU A 49 -8.69 -4.00 -1.79
N GLU A 50 -9.85 -3.47 -2.13
CA GLU A 50 -10.22 -3.27 -3.53
C GLU A 50 -9.31 -2.26 -4.21
N ALA A 51 -9.02 -1.15 -3.55
CA ALA A 51 -8.12 -0.14 -4.09
C ALA A 51 -6.72 -0.71 -4.27
N SER A 52 -6.28 -1.57 -3.35
CA SER A 52 -4.97 -2.19 -3.44
C SER A 52 -4.88 -3.13 -4.64
N ASN A 53 -5.92 -3.90 -4.88
CA ASN A 53 -5.94 -4.78 -6.04
C ASN A 53 -5.85 -3.99 -7.35
N GLU A 54 -6.59 -2.89 -7.44
CA GLU A 54 -6.53 -2.04 -8.62
C GLU A 54 -5.16 -1.41 -8.78
N THR A 55 -4.58 -0.97 -7.68
CA THR A 55 -3.26 -0.35 -7.70
C THR A 55 -2.21 -1.32 -8.23
N MET A 56 -2.30 -2.59 -7.85
CA MET A 56 -1.35 -3.59 -8.31
C MET A 56 -1.35 -3.75 -9.82
N PHE A 57 -2.50 -3.57 -10.45
CA PHE A 57 -2.56 -3.67 -11.92
C PHE A 57 -1.96 -2.47 -12.60
N ARG A 58 -1.82 -1.35 -11.91
CA ARG A 58 -1.37 -0.10 -12.51
C ARG A 58 0.04 0.30 -12.15
N THR A 59 0.69 -0.44 -11.28
CA THR A 59 2.03 -0.08 -10.83
C THR A 59 3.02 -1.18 -11.14
N PHE A 60 4.29 -0.78 -11.19
CA PHE A 60 5.39 -1.72 -11.35
C PHE A 60 6.19 -1.75 -10.08
N MET A 61 6.65 -2.92 -9.69
CA MET A 61 7.62 -3.09 -8.60
C MET A 61 7.11 -2.71 -7.21
N VAL A 62 5.88 -2.27 -7.09
CA VAL A 62 5.30 -1.90 -5.79
C VAL A 62 4.10 -2.78 -5.51
N LYS A 63 4.04 -3.28 -4.29
CA LYS A 63 2.93 -4.11 -3.84
C LYS A 63 2.28 -3.49 -2.62
N PRO A 64 1.00 -3.11 -2.71
CA PRO A 64 0.26 -2.76 -1.51
C PRO A 64 -0.21 -4.04 -0.84
N VAL A 65 0.00 -4.14 0.45
CA VAL A 65 -0.33 -5.34 1.21
C VAL A 65 -1.07 -4.92 2.47
N LEU A 66 -2.22 -5.53 2.69
CA LEU A 66 -2.95 -5.32 3.93
C LEU A 66 -2.47 -6.35 4.94
N LEU A 67 -2.07 -5.90 6.10
CA LEU A 67 -1.51 -6.79 7.11
C LEU A 67 -2.60 -7.49 7.90
N ASP A 68 -2.21 -8.55 8.58
CA ASP A 68 -3.17 -9.39 9.30
C ASP A 68 -3.89 -8.69 10.42
N ASP A 69 -3.33 -7.59 10.93
CA ASP A 69 -3.98 -6.83 12.00
C ASP A 69 -5.20 -6.04 11.49
N MET A 70 -5.38 -5.98 10.18
CA MET A 70 -6.51 -5.32 9.54
C MET A 70 -6.56 -3.80 9.74
N ASP A 71 -5.56 -3.22 10.37
CA ASP A 71 -5.51 -1.78 10.55
C ASP A 71 -4.24 -1.15 9.98
N THR A 72 -3.47 -1.91 9.20
CA THR A 72 -2.26 -1.39 8.60
C THR A 72 -2.14 -1.82 7.15
N ILE A 73 -1.79 -0.89 6.28
CA ILE A 73 -1.46 -1.20 4.90
C ILE A 73 0.02 -0.87 4.69
N MET A 74 0.70 -1.74 3.96
CA MET A 74 2.10 -1.59 3.66
C MET A 74 2.27 -1.50 2.14
N PHE A 75 3.06 -0.52 1.70
CA PHE A 75 3.47 -0.45 0.29
C PHE A 75 4.92 -0.86 0.23
N SER A 76 5.22 -1.88 -0.55
CA SER A 76 6.55 -2.48 -0.61
C SER A 76 7.16 -2.37 -2.00
N PHE A 77 8.40 -1.92 -2.06
CA PHE A 77 9.19 -1.86 -3.29
C PHE A 77 10.44 -2.69 -3.05
N GLU A 78 10.69 -3.70 -3.88
CA GLU A 78 11.82 -4.61 -3.71
C GLU A 78 12.51 -4.83 -5.04
N VAL A 79 13.82 -4.62 -5.08
CA VAL A 79 14.60 -4.82 -6.29
C VAL A 79 15.99 -5.33 -5.96
N PRO A 80 16.63 -6.06 -6.87
CA PRO A 80 18.02 -6.44 -6.69
C PRO A 80 18.92 -5.21 -6.71
N CYS A 81 19.97 -5.27 -5.92
CA CYS A 81 20.95 -4.19 -5.87
C CYS A 81 22.28 -4.79 -5.48
N SER A 82 23.21 -4.90 -6.41
CA SER A 82 24.46 -5.59 -6.17
C SER A 82 25.63 -4.67 -5.91
N THR A 83 25.52 -3.38 -6.19
CA THR A 83 26.62 -2.45 -5.97
C THR A 83 26.14 -1.19 -5.30
N VAL A 84 27.07 -0.49 -4.66
CA VAL A 84 26.77 0.80 -4.02
C VAL A 84 26.35 1.83 -5.07
N ARG A 85 26.93 1.71 -6.25
CA ARG A 85 26.57 2.63 -7.34
C ARG A 85 25.10 2.48 -7.71
N GLU A 86 24.64 1.25 -7.77
CA GLU A 86 23.25 0.97 -8.09
C GLU A 86 22.31 1.38 -6.98
N LEU A 87 22.80 1.38 -5.76
CA LEU A 87 21.97 1.69 -4.60
C LEU A 87 21.27 3.04 -4.75
N ARG A 88 22.03 4.07 -5.12
CA ARG A 88 21.47 5.41 -5.26
C ARG A 88 20.37 5.44 -6.32
N LYS A 89 20.62 4.75 -7.43
CA LYS A 89 19.66 4.67 -8.50
C LYS A 89 18.40 3.93 -8.06
N MET A 90 18.58 2.83 -7.34
CA MET A 90 17.45 2.04 -6.89
C MET A 90 16.63 2.78 -5.83
N LEU A 91 17.28 3.54 -4.96
CA LEU A 91 16.56 4.33 -3.97
C LEU A 91 15.70 5.41 -4.64
N ARG A 92 16.25 6.07 -5.65
CA ARG A 92 15.50 7.07 -6.38
C ARG A 92 14.32 6.44 -7.10
N LEU A 93 14.55 5.30 -7.72
CA LEU A 93 13.50 4.56 -8.40
C LEU A 93 12.41 4.14 -7.43
N GLY A 94 12.81 3.68 -6.25
CA GLY A 94 11.86 3.28 -5.22
C GLY A 94 10.98 4.41 -4.76
N VAL A 95 11.58 5.57 -4.49
CA VAL A 95 10.81 6.73 -4.07
C VAL A 95 9.80 7.12 -5.15
N GLU A 96 10.23 7.10 -6.39
CA GLU A 96 9.38 7.46 -7.51
C GLU A 96 8.22 6.49 -7.67
N HIS A 97 8.50 5.19 -7.65
CA HIS A 97 7.45 4.20 -7.83
C HIS A 97 6.52 4.11 -6.64
N LEU A 98 7.05 4.24 -5.43
CA LEU A 98 6.20 4.28 -4.25
C LEU A 98 5.28 5.49 -4.29
N GLY A 99 5.81 6.64 -4.71
CA GLY A 99 4.99 7.84 -4.84
C GLY A 99 3.86 7.66 -5.83
N LYS A 100 4.16 7.06 -6.98
CA LYS A 100 3.13 6.79 -7.98
C LYS A 100 2.07 5.82 -7.45
N ALA A 101 2.52 4.78 -6.77
CA ALA A 101 1.59 3.80 -6.22
C ALA A 101 0.66 4.43 -5.21
N LEU A 102 1.20 5.29 -4.35
CA LEU A 102 0.39 6.00 -3.38
C LEU A 102 -0.65 6.89 -4.05
N ASP A 103 -0.26 7.59 -5.11
CA ASP A 103 -1.17 8.46 -5.83
C ASP A 103 -2.29 7.67 -6.48
N ILE A 104 -1.94 6.55 -7.12
CA ILE A 104 -2.93 5.69 -7.76
C ILE A 104 -3.88 5.12 -6.72
N HIS A 105 -3.34 4.64 -5.61
CA HIS A 105 -4.15 4.08 -4.55
C HIS A 105 -5.13 5.11 -3.99
N ARG A 106 -4.64 6.34 -3.80
CA ARG A 106 -5.48 7.42 -3.30
C ARG A 106 -6.60 7.73 -4.26
N MET A 107 -6.31 7.72 -5.57
CA MET A 107 -7.33 7.94 -6.58
C MET A 107 -8.37 6.83 -6.59
N GLU A 108 -7.93 5.58 -6.46
CA GLU A 108 -8.86 4.46 -6.43
C GLU A 108 -9.74 4.50 -5.20
N MET A 109 -9.18 4.87 -4.06
CA MET A 109 -9.95 5.04 -2.84
C MET A 109 -11.03 6.10 -3.03
N LYS A 110 -10.68 7.23 -3.63
CA LYS A 110 -11.65 8.30 -3.88
C LYS A 110 -12.79 7.84 -4.78
N LYS A 111 -12.47 7.08 -5.82
CA LYS A 111 -13.48 6.53 -6.71
C LYS A 111 -14.44 5.63 -5.97
N LEU A 112 -13.92 4.75 -5.14
CA LEU A 112 -14.73 3.80 -4.41
C LEU A 112 -15.61 4.48 -3.38
N ILE A 113 -15.06 5.44 -2.66
CA ILE A 113 -15.82 6.18 -1.67
C ILE A 113 -16.95 6.96 -2.35
N LEU A 114 -16.63 7.62 -3.46
CA LEU A 114 -17.62 8.39 -4.20
C LEU A 114 -18.73 7.48 -4.74
N ALA A 115 -18.35 6.33 -5.29
CA ALA A 115 -19.33 5.38 -5.81
C ALA A 115 -20.26 4.89 -4.71
N GLU A 116 -19.70 4.64 -3.53
CA GLU A 116 -20.48 4.18 -2.40
C GLU A 116 -21.43 5.27 -1.91
N GLU A 117 -20.97 6.49 -1.86
CA GLU A 117 -21.81 7.62 -1.46
C GLU A 117 -22.93 7.84 -2.45
N MET A 118 -22.63 7.76 -3.73
CA MET A 118 -23.65 7.95 -4.76
C MET A 118 -24.68 6.82 -4.73
N ALA A 119 -24.25 5.60 -4.52
CA ALA A 119 -25.16 4.48 -4.42
C ALA A 119 -26.09 4.66 -3.21
N THR A 120 -25.58 5.12 -2.11
CA THR A 120 -26.35 5.38 -0.92
C THR A 120 -27.35 6.51 -1.15
N ALA A 121 -26.91 7.57 -1.83
CA ALA A 121 -27.76 8.73 -2.06
C ALA A 121 -28.91 8.44 -3.02
N THR A 122 -28.73 7.48 -3.94
CA THR A 122 -29.77 7.18 -4.94
C THR A 122 -30.70 6.09 -4.48
N LEU A 123 -30.45 5.42 -3.37
CA LEU A 123 -31.34 4.36 -2.91
C LEU A 123 -32.56 4.93 -2.22
N PRO A 124 -33.75 4.52 -2.62
CA PRO A 124 -34.97 4.97 -1.95
C PRO A 124 -35.06 4.38 -0.56
N ALA A 125 -35.69 5.11 0.33
CA ALA A 125 -35.83 4.66 1.71
C ALA A 125 -36.62 3.36 1.81
N THR A 126 -37.54 3.14 0.89
CA THR A 126 -38.40 1.97 0.93
C THR A 126 -37.63 0.68 0.67
N ASP A 127 -36.49 0.78 0.07
CA ASP A 127 -35.72 -0.40 -0.29
C ASP A 127 -34.57 -0.68 0.67
N ASP A 128 -34.57 -0.02 1.78
CA ASP A 128 -33.44 -0.07 2.68
C ASP A 128 -32.98 -1.46 3.02
N SER A 129 -33.86 -2.30 3.48
CA SER A 129 -33.42 -3.61 3.96
C SER A 129 -32.90 -4.49 2.82
N SER A 130 -33.58 -4.51 1.70
CA SER A 130 -33.06 -5.31 0.58
C SER A 130 -31.80 -4.74 0.03
N SER A 131 -31.70 -3.44 -0.03
CA SER A 131 -30.51 -2.78 -0.54
C SER A 131 -29.31 -3.08 0.33
N MET A 132 -29.51 -3.06 1.61
CA MET A 132 -28.41 -3.33 2.53
C MET A 132 -27.91 -4.74 2.41
N ALA A 133 -28.81 -5.70 2.27
CA ALA A 133 -28.42 -7.09 2.10
C ALA A 133 -27.64 -7.27 0.82
N GLY A 134 -28.10 -6.69 -0.26
CA GLY A 134 -27.41 -6.79 -1.55
C GLY A 134 -26.04 -6.15 -1.49
N ARG A 135 -25.94 -5.04 -0.81
CA ARG A 135 -24.67 -4.35 -0.71
C ARG A 135 -23.67 -5.17 0.09
N GLY A 136 -24.11 -5.82 1.16
CA GLY A 136 -23.25 -6.68 1.93
C GLY A 136 -22.70 -7.82 1.12
N ASN A 137 -23.53 -8.44 0.32
CA ASN A 137 -23.08 -9.53 -0.54
C ASN A 137 -22.09 -9.04 -1.57
N LYS A 138 -22.35 -7.88 -2.12
CA LYS A 138 -21.48 -7.31 -3.12
C LYS A 138 -20.09 -7.01 -2.54
N ALA A 139 -20.05 -6.49 -1.35
CA ALA A 139 -18.77 -6.22 -0.71
C ALA A 139 -17.98 -7.49 -0.51
N LYS A 140 -18.64 -8.57 -0.13
CA LYS A 140 -17.97 -9.86 0.02
C LYS A 140 -17.41 -10.37 -1.28
N MET A 141 -18.14 -10.19 -2.36
CA MET A 141 -17.68 -10.63 -3.66
C MET A 141 -16.44 -9.87 -4.10
N LEU A 142 -16.37 -8.61 -3.75
CA LEU A 142 -15.23 -7.79 -4.14
C LEU A 142 -14.01 -8.07 -3.27
N SER A 143 -14.23 -8.57 -2.10
CA SER A 143 -13.14 -8.92 -1.20
C SER A 143 -12.58 -10.28 -1.50
#